data_ba84ad1bccd0b7c504e3f38b24e6e05e
#
_entry.id   ba84ad1bccd0b7c504e3f38b24e6e05e
#
_cell.length_a   1.000
_cell.length_b   1.000
_cell.length_c   1.000
_cell.angle_alpha   90.00
_cell.angle_beta   90.00
_cell.angle_gamma   90.00
#
_symmetry.space_group_name_H-M   'P 1'
#
loop_
_entity.id
_entity.type
_entity.pdbx_description
1 polymer ?
#
loop_
_entity_poly.entity_id
_entity_poly.type
_entity_poly.pdbx_seq_one_letter_code
_entity_poly.pdbx_strand_id
1 'polypeptide(L)'
;PWSWAGYKGAGINIGVAPLPTVNGQVSPPFLGVPAFAVNAATPNKDLVIELLENYILTDEGLAHWNANGNLGALADISAGQAQEDPLVKATIANAANGIPMPSNPEMGAFWGAMGPALTNITTAVQSPEEALNDAAKRILGE
;
A
#
# COMPACT_ATOMS: atom_id res chain seq x y z
N PRO A 1 -4.14 3.64 -1.80
CA PRO A 1 -3.96 5.07 -1.52
C PRO A 1 -3.31 5.84 -2.67
N TRP A 2 -2.32 5.26 -3.36
CA TRP A 2 -1.56 5.89 -4.45
C TRP A 2 -2.40 6.44 -5.62
N SER A 3 -3.62 5.96 -5.84
CA SER A 3 -4.49 6.40 -6.93
C SER A 3 -5.36 7.63 -6.58
N TRP A 4 -5.40 8.06 -5.33
CA TRP A 4 -6.35 9.08 -4.88
C TRP A 4 -6.11 10.45 -5.50
N ALA A 5 -4.84 10.84 -5.67
CA ALA A 5 -4.51 12.09 -6.36
C ALA A 5 -5.06 12.10 -7.79
N GLY A 6 -4.97 10.98 -8.51
CA GLY A 6 -5.55 10.83 -9.85
C GLY A 6 -7.07 10.95 -9.86
N TYR A 7 -7.75 10.31 -8.92
CA TYR A 7 -9.21 10.39 -8.82
C TYR A 7 -9.68 11.80 -8.45
N LYS A 8 -9.04 12.45 -7.49
CA LYS A 8 -9.33 13.85 -7.14
C LYS A 8 -9.07 14.77 -8.34
N GLY A 9 -7.96 14.59 -9.05
CA GLY A 9 -7.63 15.36 -10.26
C GLY A 9 -8.64 15.18 -11.41
N ALA A 10 -9.27 14.02 -11.49
CA ALA A 10 -10.37 13.75 -12.42
C ALA A 10 -11.74 14.29 -11.94
N GLY A 11 -11.80 15.00 -10.83
CA GLY A 11 -13.03 15.56 -10.27
C GLY A 11 -13.92 14.52 -9.58
N ILE A 12 -13.43 13.32 -9.31
CA ILE A 12 -14.20 12.27 -8.62
C ILE A 12 -14.21 12.56 -7.12
N ASN A 13 -15.40 12.61 -6.54
CA ASN A 13 -15.57 12.69 -5.11
C ASN A 13 -15.37 11.31 -4.50
N ILE A 14 -14.26 11.11 -3.79
CA ILE A 14 -13.89 9.84 -3.18
C ILE A 14 -14.00 9.88 -1.66
N GLY A 15 -14.42 8.77 -1.08
CA GLY A 15 -14.34 8.50 0.34
C GLY A 15 -13.51 7.24 0.59
N VAL A 16 -12.94 7.14 1.77
CA VAL A 16 -12.16 5.97 2.21
C VAL A 16 -12.75 5.48 3.53
N ALA A 17 -12.88 4.17 3.65
CA ALA A 17 -13.31 3.50 4.87
C ALA A 17 -12.41 2.29 5.11
N PRO A 18 -12.28 1.81 6.36
CA PRO A 18 -11.68 0.52 6.65
C PRO A 18 -12.39 -0.60 5.90
N LEU A 19 -11.66 -1.69 5.62
CA LEU A 19 -12.25 -2.88 5.02
C LEU A 19 -13.38 -3.42 5.92
N PRO A 20 -14.49 -3.89 5.35
CA PRO A 20 -15.60 -4.44 6.12
C PRO A 20 -15.18 -5.73 6.81
N THR A 21 -15.86 -6.05 7.90
CA THR A 21 -15.72 -7.35 8.54
C THR A 21 -16.42 -8.43 7.71
N VAL A 22 -15.84 -9.63 7.67
CA VAL A 22 -16.43 -10.81 7.05
C VAL A 22 -16.71 -11.83 8.15
N ASN A 23 -17.95 -12.25 8.30
CA ASN A 23 -18.40 -13.16 9.37
C ASN A 23 -17.97 -12.70 10.79
N GLY A 24 -18.01 -11.40 11.04
CA GLY A 24 -17.60 -10.81 12.31
C GLY A 24 -16.08 -10.70 12.53
N GLN A 25 -15.27 -11.14 11.57
CA GLN A 25 -13.82 -11.02 11.63
C GLN A 25 -13.33 -9.82 10.83
N VAL A 26 -12.32 -9.13 11.36
CA VAL A 26 -11.68 -8.01 10.68
C VAL A 26 -10.98 -8.51 9.42
N SER A 27 -11.15 -7.80 8.31
CA SER A 27 -10.42 -8.06 7.06
C SER A 27 -9.13 -7.24 7.05
N PRO A 28 -7.96 -7.85 7.34
CA PRO A 28 -6.70 -7.12 7.39
C PRO A 28 -6.24 -6.78 5.96
N PRO A 29 -5.91 -5.51 5.67
CA PRO A 29 -5.27 -5.15 4.41
C PRO A 29 -3.80 -5.57 4.40
N PHE A 30 -3.23 -5.76 3.22
CA PHE A 30 -1.77 -5.80 3.09
C PHE A 30 -1.17 -4.42 3.36
N LEU A 31 -0.12 -4.39 4.19
CA LEU A 31 0.72 -3.21 4.39
C LEU A 31 1.92 -3.29 3.45
N GLY A 32 1.95 -2.40 2.45
CA GLY A 32 3.17 -2.08 1.72
C GLY A 32 3.98 -1.07 2.54
N VAL A 33 5.25 -1.37 2.75
CA VAL A 33 6.18 -0.48 3.48
C VAL A 33 7.21 0.05 2.49
N PRO A 34 7.00 1.23 1.89
CA PRO A 34 8.05 1.89 1.13
C PRO A 34 9.22 2.23 2.03
N ALA A 35 10.44 1.96 1.57
CA ALA A 35 11.65 2.24 2.33
C ALA A 35 12.70 2.92 1.45
N PHE A 36 13.49 3.80 2.04
CA PHE A 36 14.70 4.30 1.42
C PHE A 36 15.86 3.36 1.74
N ALA A 37 16.62 3.00 0.71
CA ALA A 37 17.85 2.24 0.88
C ALA A 37 19.05 3.09 0.44
N VAL A 38 20.06 3.15 1.30
CA VAL A 38 21.32 3.82 0.95
C VAL A 38 22.23 2.81 0.27
N ASN A 39 22.64 3.10 -0.97
CA ASN A 39 23.55 2.23 -1.70
C ASN A 39 24.88 2.12 -0.93
N ALA A 40 25.32 0.89 -0.61
CA ALA A 40 26.55 0.64 0.11
C ALA A 40 27.82 1.17 -0.58
N ALA A 41 27.78 1.26 -1.93
CA ALA A 41 28.90 1.75 -2.74
C ALA A 41 28.88 3.28 -2.97
N THR A 42 27.93 4.01 -2.38
CA THR A 42 27.91 5.47 -2.54
C THR A 42 29.09 6.14 -1.84
N PRO A 43 29.80 7.07 -2.49
CA PRO A 43 30.85 7.85 -1.84
C PRO A 43 30.28 8.93 -0.90
N ASN A 44 28.96 9.19 -0.93
CA ASN A 44 28.30 10.26 -0.19
C ASN A 44 27.36 9.71 0.90
N LYS A 45 27.73 8.60 1.54
CA LYS A 45 26.86 7.90 2.50
C LYS A 45 26.35 8.82 3.62
N ASP A 46 27.24 9.56 4.25
CA ASP A 46 26.90 10.42 5.40
C ASP A 46 25.97 11.56 4.97
N LEU A 47 26.20 12.15 3.79
CA LEU A 47 25.33 13.19 3.25
C LEU A 47 23.93 12.65 2.92
N VAL A 48 23.82 11.43 2.39
CA VAL A 48 22.51 10.80 2.11
C VAL A 48 21.77 10.50 3.41
N ILE A 49 22.46 10.01 4.43
CA ILE A 49 21.86 9.77 5.76
C ILE A 49 21.36 11.09 6.36
N GLU A 50 22.20 12.12 6.34
CA GLU A 50 21.83 13.46 6.82
C GLU A 50 20.57 14.00 6.10
N LEU A 51 20.50 13.86 4.79
CA LEU A 51 19.34 14.26 3.99
C LEU A 51 18.07 13.47 4.41
N LEU A 52 18.19 12.17 4.60
CA LEU A 52 17.05 11.34 5.01
C LEU A 52 16.56 11.69 6.41
N GLU A 53 17.45 11.78 7.38
CA GLU A 53 17.09 11.97 8.79
C GLU A 53 16.65 13.40 9.12
N ASN A 54 17.28 14.41 8.50
CA ASN A 54 17.05 15.81 8.87
C ASN A 54 16.08 16.55 7.94
N TYR A 55 15.70 15.97 6.79
CA TYR A 55 14.82 16.65 5.83
C TYR A 55 13.66 15.80 5.34
N ILE A 56 13.90 14.55 4.95
CA ILE A 56 12.87 13.72 4.31
C ILE A 56 12.00 13.01 5.36
N LEU A 57 12.62 12.37 6.35
CA LEU A 57 11.93 11.56 7.36
C LEU A 57 11.55 12.38 8.62
N THR A 58 11.53 13.69 8.51
CA THR A 58 11.00 14.58 9.54
C THR A 58 9.47 14.69 9.42
N ASP A 59 8.80 15.15 10.49
CA ASP A 59 7.34 15.39 10.45
C ASP A 59 6.95 16.34 9.33
N GLU A 60 7.76 17.40 9.10
CA GLU A 60 7.53 18.38 8.03
C GLU A 60 7.73 17.74 6.64
N GLY A 61 8.80 16.97 6.45
CA GLY A 61 9.08 16.27 5.20
C GLY A 61 7.97 15.26 4.86
N LEU A 62 7.52 14.47 5.83
CA LEU A 62 6.45 13.50 5.67
C LEU A 62 5.09 14.17 5.42
N ALA A 63 4.79 15.29 6.10
CA ALA A 63 3.59 16.06 5.87
C ALA A 63 3.57 16.63 4.43
N HIS A 64 4.70 17.17 3.96
CA HIS A 64 4.85 17.66 2.59
C HIS A 64 4.67 16.53 1.56
N TRP A 65 5.24 15.34 1.81
CA TRP A 65 5.09 14.16 0.97
C TRP A 65 3.63 13.72 0.88
N ASN A 66 2.93 13.66 2.01
CA ASN A 66 1.52 13.29 2.07
C ASN A 66 0.60 14.31 1.38
N ALA A 67 0.88 15.61 1.53
CA ALA A 67 0.12 16.69 0.88
C ALA A 67 0.16 16.60 -0.65
N ASN A 68 1.22 16.03 -1.22
CA ASN A 68 1.37 15.81 -2.65
C ASN A 68 0.80 14.46 -3.14
N GLY A 69 0.02 13.77 -2.31
CA GLY A 69 -0.68 12.54 -2.69
C GLY A 69 0.13 11.25 -2.57
N ASN A 70 1.32 11.32 -2.00
CA ASN A 70 2.21 10.17 -1.82
C ASN A 70 1.95 9.48 -0.48
N LEU A 71 0.76 9.00 -0.28
CA LEU A 71 0.23 8.49 0.99
C LEU A 71 0.90 7.21 1.54
N GLY A 72 1.90 6.70 0.84
CA GLY A 72 2.71 5.60 1.35
C GLY A 72 3.78 6.03 2.36
N ALA A 73 3.98 7.32 2.55
CA ALA A 73 5.09 7.85 3.35
C ALA A 73 4.76 8.08 4.83
N LEU A 74 3.85 7.31 5.40
CA LEU A 74 3.60 7.33 6.83
C LEU A 74 4.68 6.52 7.55
N ALA A 75 5.89 7.06 7.64
CA ALA A 75 6.98 6.42 8.39
C ALA A 75 6.72 6.47 9.90
N ASP A 76 5.92 7.41 10.35
CA ASP A 76 5.45 7.51 11.72
C ASP A 76 3.92 7.66 11.72
N ILE A 77 3.26 6.78 12.48
CA ILE A 77 1.81 6.82 12.68
C ILE A 77 1.39 8.15 13.32
N SER A 78 2.22 8.72 14.21
CA SER A 78 1.94 10.01 14.85
C SER A 78 1.95 11.17 13.86
N ALA A 79 2.91 11.21 12.93
CA ALA A 79 2.92 12.21 11.86
C ALA A 79 1.70 12.08 10.95
N GLY A 80 1.27 10.84 10.67
CA GLY A 80 0.06 10.57 9.92
C GLY A 80 -1.22 10.95 10.67
N GLN A 81 -1.28 10.73 11.97
CA GLN A 81 -2.43 11.11 12.81
C GLN A 81 -2.61 12.63 12.91
N ALA A 82 -1.53 13.40 12.78
CA ALA A 82 -1.58 14.85 12.75
C ALA A 82 -2.18 15.42 11.45
N GLN A 83 -2.34 14.59 10.40
CA GLN A 83 -2.93 15.03 9.15
C GLN A 83 -4.45 15.25 9.30
N GLU A 84 -4.92 16.37 8.81
CA GLU A 84 -6.36 16.70 8.83
C GLU A 84 -7.15 16.05 7.68
N ASP A 85 -6.48 15.56 6.65
CA ASP A 85 -7.14 14.92 5.49
C ASP A 85 -7.89 13.65 5.92
N PRO A 86 -9.23 13.58 5.72
CA PRO A 86 -10.04 12.43 6.07
C PRO A 86 -9.57 11.12 5.41
N LEU A 87 -9.00 11.21 4.21
CA LEU A 87 -8.50 10.03 3.48
C LEU A 87 -7.26 9.47 4.16
N VAL A 88 -6.38 10.34 4.67
CA VAL A 88 -5.19 9.94 5.43
C VAL A 88 -5.62 9.28 6.75
N LYS A 89 -6.53 9.90 7.50
CA LYS A 89 -7.06 9.35 8.75
C LYS A 89 -7.69 7.96 8.55
N ALA A 90 -8.51 7.79 7.50
CA ALA A 90 -9.13 6.50 7.20
C ALA A 90 -8.09 5.44 6.78
N THR A 91 -7.02 5.83 6.07
CA THR A 91 -5.93 4.93 5.70
C THR A 91 -5.19 4.43 6.93
N ILE A 92 -4.87 5.33 7.88
CA ILE A 92 -4.19 4.96 9.12
C ILE A 92 -5.06 4.00 9.93
N ALA A 93 -6.36 4.30 10.06
CA ALA A 93 -7.30 3.43 10.76
C ALA A 93 -7.38 2.03 10.13
N ASN A 94 -7.32 1.95 8.79
CA ASN A 94 -7.28 0.68 8.07
C ASN A 94 -5.94 -0.04 8.26
N ALA A 95 -4.83 0.70 8.21
CA ALA A 95 -3.48 0.17 8.39
C ALA A 95 -3.24 -0.42 9.79
N ALA A 96 -3.90 0.10 10.82
CA ALA A 96 -3.80 -0.43 12.18
C ALA A 96 -4.19 -1.91 12.31
N ASN A 97 -5.01 -2.41 11.38
CA ASN A 97 -5.40 -3.82 11.29
C ASN A 97 -4.64 -4.57 10.19
N GLY A 98 -3.65 -3.94 9.57
CA GLY A 98 -2.96 -4.51 8.43
C GLY A 98 -1.94 -5.57 8.77
N ILE A 99 -1.63 -6.41 7.80
CA ILE A 99 -0.59 -7.43 7.86
C ILE A 99 0.51 -7.03 6.89
N PRO A 100 1.79 -6.98 7.33
CA PRO A 100 2.89 -6.74 6.42
C PRO A 100 2.85 -7.71 5.23
N MET A 101 3.01 -7.18 4.04
CA MET A 101 3.06 -8.00 2.83
C MET A 101 4.24 -8.96 2.92
N PRO A 102 4.05 -10.27 2.68
CA PRO A 102 5.15 -11.23 2.68
C PRO A 102 6.26 -10.83 1.69
N SER A 103 7.50 -11.12 2.04
CA SER A 103 8.69 -10.84 1.21
C SER A 103 9.27 -12.09 0.54
N ASN A 104 8.57 -13.21 0.56
CA ASN A 104 8.97 -14.43 -0.11
C ASN A 104 8.84 -14.29 -1.65
N PRO A 105 9.60 -15.08 -2.44
CA PRO A 105 9.62 -14.97 -3.90
C PRO A 105 8.25 -15.11 -4.57
N GLU A 106 7.40 -15.97 -4.04
CA GLU A 106 6.06 -16.25 -4.56
C GLU A 106 5.17 -15.01 -4.54
N MET A 107 5.42 -14.07 -3.61
CA MET A 107 4.68 -12.81 -3.55
C MET A 107 4.90 -11.96 -4.81
N GLY A 108 6.03 -12.09 -5.48
CA GLY A 108 6.28 -11.45 -6.78
C GLY A 108 5.32 -11.91 -7.87
N ALA A 109 4.89 -13.18 -7.85
CA ALA A 109 3.93 -13.75 -8.80
C ALA A 109 2.47 -13.47 -8.44
N PHE A 110 2.19 -13.11 -7.18
CA PHE A 110 0.84 -12.92 -6.64
C PHE A 110 0.01 -11.93 -7.48
N TRP A 111 0.54 -10.76 -7.74
CA TRP A 111 -0.19 -9.72 -8.47
C TRP A 111 -0.51 -10.10 -9.91
N GLY A 112 0.45 -10.74 -10.58
CA GLY A 112 0.27 -11.26 -11.94
C GLY A 112 -0.76 -12.38 -12.05
N ALA A 113 -0.97 -13.14 -10.98
CA ALA A 113 -1.94 -14.23 -10.93
C ALA A 113 -3.33 -13.76 -10.48
N MET A 114 -3.41 -12.93 -9.43
CA MET A 114 -4.67 -12.51 -8.82
C MET A 114 -5.46 -11.51 -9.67
N GLY A 115 -4.78 -10.61 -10.39
CA GLY A 115 -5.47 -9.66 -11.27
C GLY A 115 -6.35 -10.35 -12.32
N PRO A 116 -5.80 -11.25 -13.15
CA PRO A 116 -6.59 -12.06 -14.10
C PRO A 116 -7.67 -12.91 -13.43
N ALA A 117 -7.39 -13.52 -12.27
CA ALA A 117 -8.39 -14.32 -11.56
C ALA A 117 -9.62 -13.49 -11.17
N LEU A 118 -9.41 -12.32 -10.57
CA LEU A 118 -10.50 -11.42 -10.22
C LEU A 118 -11.27 -10.93 -11.45
N THR A 119 -10.58 -10.66 -12.55
CA THR A 119 -11.22 -10.30 -13.82
C THR A 119 -12.11 -11.43 -14.32
N ASN A 120 -11.61 -12.67 -14.35
CA ASN A 120 -12.38 -13.83 -14.81
C ASN A 120 -13.62 -14.09 -13.95
N ILE A 121 -13.50 -13.90 -12.63
CA ILE A 121 -14.64 -14.03 -11.71
C ILE A 121 -15.70 -12.95 -12.00
N THR A 122 -15.27 -11.68 -12.09
CA THR A 122 -16.19 -10.55 -12.24
C THR A 122 -16.86 -10.49 -13.61
N THR A 123 -16.23 -11.05 -14.63
CA THR A 123 -16.77 -11.19 -15.98
C THR A 123 -17.49 -12.53 -16.22
N ALA A 124 -17.61 -13.36 -15.18
CA ALA A 124 -18.25 -14.71 -15.25
C ALA A 124 -17.60 -15.65 -16.28
N VAL A 125 -16.31 -15.50 -16.57
CA VAL A 125 -15.54 -16.39 -17.45
C VAL A 125 -15.18 -17.69 -16.73
N GLN A 126 -14.87 -17.58 -15.42
CA GLN A 126 -14.59 -18.72 -14.55
C GLN A 126 -15.39 -18.60 -13.24
N SER A 127 -15.66 -19.74 -12.62
CA SER A 127 -16.15 -19.74 -11.24
C SER A 127 -15.07 -19.20 -10.29
N PRO A 128 -15.44 -18.65 -9.12
CA PRO A 128 -14.46 -18.22 -8.13
C PRO A 128 -13.47 -19.33 -7.73
N GLU A 129 -13.94 -20.54 -7.58
CA GLU A 129 -13.12 -21.69 -7.22
C GLU A 129 -12.07 -22.00 -8.29
N GLU A 130 -12.48 -22.11 -9.55
CA GLU A 130 -11.56 -22.37 -10.67
C GLU A 130 -10.52 -21.26 -10.82
N ALA A 131 -10.95 -19.99 -10.82
CA ALA A 131 -10.06 -18.86 -10.99
C ALA A 131 -9.02 -18.75 -9.87
N LEU A 132 -9.42 -18.99 -8.62
CA LEU A 132 -8.51 -18.94 -7.47
C LEU A 132 -7.54 -20.15 -7.44
N ASN A 133 -7.99 -21.35 -7.83
CA ASN A 133 -7.11 -22.50 -7.95
C ASN A 133 -6.07 -22.31 -9.06
N ASP A 134 -6.46 -21.75 -10.20
CA ASP A 134 -5.52 -21.42 -11.28
C ASP A 134 -4.53 -20.32 -10.86
N ALA A 135 -4.98 -19.35 -10.09
CA ALA A 135 -4.09 -18.33 -9.55
C ALA A 135 -3.08 -18.94 -8.57
N ALA A 136 -3.52 -19.83 -7.68
CA ALA A 136 -2.64 -20.51 -6.73
C ALA A 136 -1.53 -21.29 -7.44
N LYS A 137 -1.86 -22.06 -8.49
CA LYS A 137 -0.87 -22.80 -9.30
C LYS A 137 0.16 -21.86 -9.92
N ARG A 138 -0.30 -20.74 -10.51
CA ARG A 138 0.61 -19.76 -11.11
C ARG A 138 1.55 -19.12 -10.08
N ILE A 139 1.06 -18.87 -8.86
CA ILE A 139 1.87 -18.32 -7.77
C ILE A 139 2.94 -19.31 -7.35
N LEU A 140 2.60 -20.59 -7.28
CA LEU A 140 3.50 -21.68 -6.89
C LEU A 140 4.41 -22.16 -8.02
N GLY A 141 4.19 -21.74 -9.26
CA GLY A 141 4.97 -22.15 -10.42
C GLY A 141 4.61 -23.57 -10.92
N GLU A 142 3.35 -23.98 -10.70
CA GLU A 142 2.80 -25.29 -11.09
C GLU A 142 2.03 -25.22 -12.43
#